data_4c266f4b1c02e91a4565a581bee00ebc
#
_entry.id   4c266f4b1c02e91a4565a581bee00ebc
#
_cell.length_a   1.000
_cell.length_b   1.000
_cell.length_c   1.000
_cell.angle_alpha   90.00
_cell.angle_beta   90.00
_cell.angle_gamma   90.00
#
_symmetry.space_group_name_H-M   'P 1'
#
loop_
_entity.id
_entity.type
_entity.pdbx_description
1 polymer ?
#
loop_
_entity_poly.entity_id
_entity_poly.type
_entity_poly.pdbx_seq_one_letter_code
_entity_poly.pdbx_strand_id
1 'polypeptide(L)'
;MGRCPGPARFPRRSHHSRESAGRDAPRRQGPPHPTTPRSTVMQLSGGQALIKALEMEGVEVMFGLPGGAILPVYDPIIDSPIRHVLVRHEQGAGHMAEGFAHVTGRPGVCMVTSGPAATNVVTPLCDAYMDSIPLVCITGQVPLSAIGTDAFQECDTIGITRSVTKHNELITDPQDIPLAVRQAFHLATTGRPGPVLLDVPKDIVDPTRPSSAMEWYWPSDDEVAASLPGYRPTTKGHPKMIRQAAELILRARRPVLYVGGGVLKARAAEALRELAELCDIHVVTTLMARGAFPDDHRLALGMPGMHGNYTAVTSMQQSDLLIALGSRFDDRVTGKLDGFAPDAKVIHVDIDPAELGKVRRPEVPIVGDCRLVIEELIQAIRDLMADGVEFPDRLGWKQTISGWQEKYPLTYEQSEPGEALKPQFVLERLRDATPDDTIVVAGVGQHQMWSSQYWRFNHPYTWVNSGGLGTMGFAVPAAIGAKVGRPDRTVWAVDGDGCFQMTAQELVTAASERIPVKVAILNNAYLGMVRQWQEMFYDERYSEVYLSPDLPDYRLWAEAMGCVGLRVESPDEVDAAIQKANEIDDRPVVIDFRTDSREKVYPMVPSGAPNDQIIVDPSQGEGGH
;
A
#
# COMPACT_ATOMS: atom_id res chain seq x y z
N MET A 1 22.71 37.40 -20.66
CA MET A 1 22.64 38.75 -20.05
C MET A 1 21.21 39.23 -20.22
N GLY A 2 20.43 39.32 -19.18
CA GLY A 2 19.06 39.80 -19.19
C GLY A 2 18.56 39.85 -17.75
N ARG A 3 18.54 41.02 -17.15
CA ARG A 3 18.16 41.27 -15.75
C ARG A 3 16.66 41.17 -15.60
N CYS A 4 16.17 40.42 -14.61
CA CYS A 4 14.79 40.45 -14.12
C CYS A 4 14.55 41.69 -13.21
N PRO A 5 13.39 42.33 -13.27
CA PRO A 5 13.03 43.46 -12.40
C PRO A 5 12.51 42.98 -11.03
N GLY A 6 12.88 43.69 -9.98
CA GLY A 6 12.50 43.42 -8.60
C GLY A 6 11.05 43.85 -8.25
N PRO A 7 10.52 43.43 -7.11
CA PRO A 7 9.12 43.63 -6.74
C PRO A 7 8.82 45.06 -6.25
N ALA A 8 7.62 45.53 -6.60
CA ALA A 8 7.09 46.86 -6.26
C ALA A 8 6.71 46.95 -4.77
N ARG A 9 7.09 48.07 -4.16
CA ARG A 9 6.70 48.45 -2.78
C ARG A 9 5.29 49.05 -2.74
N PHE A 10 4.43 48.53 -1.87
CA PHE A 10 3.15 49.16 -1.54
C PHE A 10 3.30 50.19 -0.39
N PRO A 11 2.54 51.29 -0.38
CA PRO A 11 2.69 52.35 0.62
C PRO A 11 1.92 52.05 1.93
N ARG A 12 2.56 52.42 3.04
CA ARG A 12 1.96 52.38 4.39
C ARG A 12 0.85 53.42 4.55
N ARG A 13 -0.31 52.99 5.04
CA ARG A 13 -1.37 53.91 5.51
C ARG A 13 -1.14 54.26 6.97
N SER A 14 -1.13 55.57 7.25
CA SER A 14 -1.07 56.17 8.57
C SER A 14 -2.43 56.10 9.27
N HIS A 15 -2.48 55.64 10.51
CA HIS A 15 -3.64 55.72 11.39
C HIS A 15 -3.63 57.05 12.15
N HIS A 16 -4.69 57.86 11.96
CA HIS A 16 -5.01 59.00 12.79
C HIS A 16 -5.81 58.57 14.02
N SER A 17 -5.31 58.90 15.19
CA SER A 17 -5.99 58.83 16.48
C SER A 17 -7.08 59.88 16.58
N ARG A 18 -8.28 59.50 17.02
CA ARG A 18 -9.30 60.43 17.55
C ARG A 18 -9.57 60.09 19.01
N GLU A 19 -9.19 60.98 19.88
CA GLU A 19 -9.67 61.03 21.26
C GLU A 19 -11.15 61.51 21.28
N SER A 20 -11.99 60.81 22.06
CA SER A 20 -13.27 61.33 22.50
C SER A 20 -13.46 61.04 23.98
N ALA A 21 -13.53 62.11 24.75
CA ALA A 21 -13.88 62.15 26.16
C ALA A 21 -15.37 61.85 26.38
N GLY A 22 -15.69 60.96 27.30
CA GLY A 22 -17.08 60.63 27.66
C GLY A 22 -17.19 60.20 29.13
N ARG A 23 -17.96 60.95 29.87
CA ARG A 23 -18.24 61.07 31.30
C ARG A 23 -18.60 59.78 32.01
N ASP A 24 -18.05 59.62 33.22
CA ASP A 24 -18.38 58.58 34.22
C ASP A 24 -19.80 58.73 34.76
N ALA A 25 -20.53 57.59 34.79
CA ALA A 25 -21.72 57.38 35.63
C ALA A 25 -21.51 56.10 36.47
N PRO A 26 -21.85 56.11 37.77
CA PRO A 26 -21.53 54.96 38.65
C PRO A 26 -22.45 53.76 38.34
N ARG A 27 -21.86 52.60 38.01
CA ARG A 27 -22.57 51.32 37.88
C ARG A 27 -22.82 50.74 39.25
N ARG A 28 -24.07 50.42 39.54
CA ARG A 28 -24.52 49.61 40.70
C ARG A 28 -23.92 48.20 40.59
N GLN A 29 -23.24 47.75 41.66
CA GLN A 29 -22.78 46.38 41.81
C GLN A 29 -23.99 45.49 42.11
N GLY A 30 -24.27 44.54 41.18
CA GLY A 30 -25.18 43.41 41.40
C GLY A 30 -24.50 42.35 42.26
N PRO A 31 -25.28 41.42 42.87
CA PRO A 31 -24.72 40.35 43.72
C PRO A 31 -23.77 39.45 42.90
N PRO A 32 -22.71 38.91 43.53
CA PRO A 32 -21.76 38.04 42.85
C PRO A 32 -22.47 36.77 42.36
N HIS A 33 -22.42 36.52 41.04
CA HIS A 33 -22.82 35.27 40.50
C HIS A 33 -21.93 34.16 41.07
N PRO A 34 -22.50 32.97 41.39
CA PRO A 34 -21.68 31.84 41.84
C PRO A 34 -20.68 31.48 40.72
N THR A 35 -19.40 31.60 41.03
CA THR A 35 -18.32 31.13 40.17
C THR A 35 -18.42 29.61 40.08
N THR A 36 -18.98 29.11 38.97
CA THR A 36 -18.79 27.74 38.55
C THR A 36 -17.27 27.47 38.57
N PRO A 37 -16.78 26.38 39.17
CA PRO A 37 -15.37 26.07 39.13
C PRO A 37 -14.98 26.00 37.64
N ARG A 38 -14.05 26.85 37.19
CA ARG A 38 -13.42 26.69 35.89
C ARG A 38 -12.84 25.29 35.89
N SER A 39 -13.33 24.40 35.01
CA SER A 39 -12.63 23.18 34.70
C SER A 39 -11.17 23.58 34.45
N THR A 40 -10.26 23.00 35.19
CA THR A 40 -8.83 23.22 35.01
C THR A 40 -8.50 22.81 33.59
N VAL A 41 -8.31 23.77 32.68
CA VAL A 41 -7.89 23.51 31.31
C VAL A 41 -6.49 22.88 31.42
N MET A 42 -6.33 21.72 30.80
CA MET A 42 -5.06 21.00 30.83
C MET A 42 -4.05 21.77 29.96
N GLN A 43 -2.93 22.17 30.55
CA GLN A 43 -1.81 22.79 29.83
C GLN A 43 -0.81 21.71 29.43
N LEU A 44 -0.44 21.67 28.14
CA LEU A 44 0.53 20.74 27.58
C LEU A 44 1.58 21.49 26.76
N SER A 45 2.75 20.87 26.58
CA SER A 45 3.64 21.28 25.49
C SER A 45 3.13 20.69 24.16
N GLY A 46 3.54 21.28 23.04
CA GLY A 46 3.20 20.74 21.72
C GLY A 46 3.61 19.26 21.54
N GLY A 47 4.78 18.85 22.10
CA GLY A 47 5.21 17.46 22.08
C GLY A 47 4.26 16.53 22.83
N GLN A 48 3.83 16.94 24.03
CA GLN A 48 2.83 16.19 24.81
C GLN A 48 1.47 16.17 24.12
N ALA A 49 1.07 17.28 23.49
CA ALA A 49 -0.19 17.35 22.75
C ALA A 49 -0.19 16.45 21.52
N LEU A 50 0.94 16.36 20.81
CA LEU A 50 1.07 15.48 19.64
C LEU A 50 0.92 14.01 20.03
N ILE A 51 1.62 13.55 21.06
CA ILE A 51 1.49 12.15 21.52
C ILE A 51 0.07 11.88 22.02
N LYS A 52 -0.51 12.80 22.80
CA LYS A 52 -1.89 12.66 23.27
C LYS A 52 -2.89 12.63 22.11
N ALA A 53 -2.68 13.40 21.04
CA ALA A 53 -3.54 13.36 19.86
C ALA A 53 -3.44 12.01 19.14
N LEU A 54 -2.24 11.42 19.04
CA LEU A 54 -2.06 10.07 18.49
C LEU A 54 -2.77 9.00 19.35
N GLU A 55 -2.72 9.10 20.68
CA GLU A 55 -3.47 8.24 21.59
C GLU A 55 -4.99 8.34 21.36
N MET A 56 -5.50 9.56 21.17
CA MET A 56 -6.92 9.81 20.90
C MET A 56 -7.38 9.27 19.52
N GLU A 57 -6.49 9.21 18.54
CA GLU A 57 -6.72 8.54 17.25
C GLU A 57 -6.61 7.00 17.34
N GLY A 58 -6.29 6.47 18.52
CA GLY A 58 -6.19 5.02 18.75
C GLY A 58 -4.91 4.39 18.20
N VAL A 59 -3.84 5.18 18.10
CA VAL A 59 -2.51 4.66 17.70
C VAL A 59 -1.97 3.77 18.82
N GLU A 60 -1.75 2.51 18.53
CA GLU A 60 -1.17 1.52 19.46
C GLU A 60 0.32 1.28 19.20
N VAL A 61 0.74 1.46 17.95
CA VAL A 61 2.11 1.22 17.49
C VAL A 61 2.55 2.33 16.55
N MET A 62 3.80 2.72 16.66
CA MET A 62 4.46 3.69 15.79
C MET A 62 5.88 3.21 15.49
N PHE A 63 6.34 3.45 14.25
CA PHE A 63 7.68 3.09 13.79
C PHE A 63 8.52 4.36 13.61
N GLY A 64 9.79 4.35 14.01
CA GLY A 64 10.52 5.59 13.85
C GLY A 64 11.98 5.56 14.31
N LEU A 65 12.64 6.69 14.08
CA LEU A 65 14.03 6.93 14.47
C LEU A 65 14.16 8.34 15.05
N PRO A 66 14.58 8.47 16.33
CA PRO A 66 14.75 9.78 16.95
C PRO A 66 15.93 10.56 16.38
N GLY A 67 15.84 11.89 16.51
CA GLY A 67 16.93 12.82 16.19
C GLY A 67 16.67 14.19 16.78
N GLY A 68 17.63 15.11 16.66
CA GLY A 68 17.65 16.36 17.43
C GLY A 68 16.43 17.25 17.32
N ALA A 69 15.77 17.30 16.14
CA ALA A 69 14.61 18.15 15.93
C ALA A 69 13.32 17.57 16.56
N ILE A 70 13.17 16.23 16.61
CA ILE A 70 11.96 15.55 17.07
C ILE A 70 12.05 15.06 18.53
N LEU A 71 13.21 15.17 19.19
CA LEU A 71 13.39 14.72 20.57
C LEU A 71 12.31 15.21 21.54
N PRO A 72 11.79 16.45 21.45
CA PRO A 72 10.75 16.90 22.36
C PRO A 72 9.43 16.13 22.25
N VAL A 73 9.20 15.43 21.13
CA VAL A 73 8.05 14.53 20.93
C VAL A 73 8.38 13.12 21.41
N TYR A 74 9.64 12.70 21.35
CA TYR A 74 10.05 11.39 21.85
C TYR A 74 10.04 11.30 23.38
N ASP A 75 10.26 12.40 24.09
CA ASP A 75 10.24 12.42 25.55
C ASP A 75 8.89 11.95 26.14
N PRO A 76 7.73 12.49 25.75
CA PRO A 76 6.44 12.04 26.28
C PRO A 76 6.02 10.62 25.84
N ILE A 77 6.69 9.98 24.89
CA ILE A 77 6.42 8.57 24.53
C ILE A 77 6.69 7.63 25.71
N ILE A 78 7.63 7.98 26.59
CA ILE A 78 7.97 7.17 27.76
C ILE A 78 6.76 6.94 28.67
N ASP A 79 5.88 7.93 28.76
CA ASP A 79 4.65 7.89 29.58
C ASP A 79 3.40 7.46 28.80
N SER A 80 3.55 7.18 27.50
CA SER A 80 2.45 6.82 26.58
C SER A 80 2.28 5.29 26.48
N PRO A 81 1.05 4.78 26.29
CA PRO A 81 0.84 3.37 25.98
C PRO A 81 1.23 3.00 24.54
N ILE A 82 1.57 3.97 23.69
CA ILE A 82 1.97 3.72 22.30
C ILE A 82 3.29 2.94 22.27
N ARG A 83 3.28 1.74 21.69
CA ARG A 83 4.50 0.99 21.44
C ARG A 83 5.31 1.68 20.34
N HIS A 84 6.55 2.05 20.62
CA HIS A 84 7.48 2.54 19.62
C HIS A 84 8.42 1.42 19.16
N VAL A 85 8.52 1.17 17.86
CA VAL A 85 9.47 0.24 17.25
C VAL A 85 10.61 1.05 16.65
N LEU A 86 11.81 0.89 17.24
CA LEU A 86 13.01 1.61 16.82
C LEU A 86 13.64 0.97 15.58
N VAL A 87 13.51 1.62 14.43
CA VAL A 87 14.07 1.16 13.16
C VAL A 87 15.58 1.45 13.03
N ARG A 88 16.23 0.92 12.01
CA ARG A 88 17.64 1.17 11.70
C ARG A 88 17.83 2.14 10.53
N HIS A 89 16.75 2.39 9.80
CA HIS A 89 16.70 3.37 8.70
C HIS A 89 15.26 3.91 8.57
N GLU A 90 15.09 5.18 8.27
CA GLU A 90 13.78 5.83 8.23
C GLU A 90 12.89 5.28 7.08
N GLN A 91 13.47 4.84 5.97
CA GLN A 91 12.75 4.12 4.93
C GLN A 91 12.08 2.86 5.51
N GLY A 92 12.79 2.13 6.40
CA GLY A 92 12.23 0.98 7.12
C GLY A 92 11.02 1.35 7.97
N ALA A 93 11.02 2.53 8.62
CA ALA A 93 9.86 2.99 9.40
C ALA A 93 8.61 3.16 8.53
N GLY A 94 8.76 3.79 7.36
CA GLY A 94 7.66 3.97 6.42
C GLY A 94 7.11 2.64 5.91
N HIS A 95 7.96 1.72 5.44
CA HIS A 95 7.52 0.42 4.94
C HIS A 95 6.95 -0.49 6.06
N MET A 96 7.44 -0.40 7.31
CA MET A 96 6.80 -1.07 8.45
C MET A 96 5.38 -0.53 8.68
N ALA A 97 5.22 0.80 8.61
CA ALA A 97 3.91 1.43 8.73
C ALA A 97 2.95 1.00 7.58
N GLU A 98 3.45 0.86 6.36
CA GLU A 98 2.69 0.32 5.22
C GLU A 98 2.26 -1.12 5.44
N GLY A 99 3.19 -2.00 5.83
CA GLY A 99 2.89 -3.40 6.12
C GLY A 99 1.83 -3.55 7.24
N PHE A 100 1.95 -2.76 8.31
CA PHE A 100 0.95 -2.69 9.36
C PHE A 100 -0.42 -2.24 8.84
N ALA A 101 -0.46 -1.18 8.04
CA ALA A 101 -1.72 -0.65 7.49
C ALA A 101 -2.39 -1.64 6.54
N HIS A 102 -1.61 -2.34 5.72
CA HIS A 102 -2.11 -3.35 4.79
C HIS A 102 -2.91 -4.45 5.48
N VAL A 103 -2.35 -5.02 6.57
CA VAL A 103 -2.94 -6.19 7.23
C VAL A 103 -3.99 -5.85 8.28
N THR A 104 -3.97 -4.63 8.82
CA THR A 104 -4.92 -4.19 9.86
C THR A 104 -6.08 -3.38 9.28
N GLY A 105 -5.87 -2.69 8.16
CA GLY A 105 -6.79 -1.69 7.61
C GLY A 105 -6.87 -0.42 8.46
N ARG A 106 -5.95 -0.24 9.43
CA ARG A 106 -5.76 0.99 10.21
C ARG A 106 -4.62 1.80 9.63
N PRO A 107 -4.57 3.13 9.80
CA PRO A 107 -3.41 3.92 9.36
C PRO A 107 -2.12 3.45 10.03
N GLY A 108 -1.07 3.27 9.22
CA GLY A 108 0.28 3.12 9.75
C GLY A 108 0.82 4.48 10.21
N VAL A 109 1.61 4.50 11.27
CA VAL A 109 2.21 5.75 11.77
C VAL A 109 3.73 5.61 11.82
N CYS A 110 4.44 6.56 11.20
CA CYS A 110 5.89 6.66 11.34
C CYS A 110 6.31 8.06 11.78
N MET A 111 7.37 8.14 12.60
CA MET A 111 7.88 9.41 13.10
C MET A 111 9.42 9.46 13.00
N VAL A 112 9.92 10.49 12.33
CA VAL A 112 11.35 10.65 12.03
C VAL A 112 11.81 12.10 12.28
N THR A 113 13.11 12.33 12.34
CA THR A 113 13.64 13.68 12.52
C THR A 113 13.71 14.48 11.23
N SER A 114 14.34 15.65 11.24
CA SER A 114 14.48 16.57 10.12
C SER A 114 15.59 16.18 9.13
N GLY A 115 15.65 16.88 8.02
CA GLY A 115 16.74 16.78 7.03
C GLY A 115 16.82 15.40 6.39
N PRO A 116 17.93 14.66 6.54
CA PRO A 116 18.13 13.37 5.88
C PRO A 116 17.06 12.33 6.27
N ALA A 117 16.53 12.40 7.48
CA ALA A 117 15.45 11.51 7.91
C ALA A 117 14.15 11.78 7.16
N ALA A 118 13.79 13.05 6.99
CA ALA A 118 12.61 13.45 6.20
C ALA A 118 12.77 13.05 4.71
N THR A 119 13.97 13.16 4.14
CA THR A 119 14.21 12.71 2.76
C THR A 119 14.20 11.19 2.62
N ASN A 120 14.61 10.43 3.64
CA ASN A 120 14.60 8.97 3.63
C ASN A 120 13.19 8.36 3.66
N VAL A 121 12.15 9.08 4.09
CA VAL A 121 10.77 8.59 4.05
C VAL A 121 10.04 8.91 2.73
N VAL A 122 10.66 9.58 1.78
CA VAL A 122 10.04 9.93 0.50
C VAL A 122 9.65 8.70 -0.31
N THR A 123 10.51 7.69 -0.38
CA THR A 123 10.19 6.43 -1.08
C THR A 123 8.97 5.73 -0.50
N PRO A 124 8.88 5.42 0.81
CA PRO A 124 7.67 4.80 1.38
C PRO A 124 6.43 5.70 1.26
N LEU A 125 6.54 7.03 1.35
CA LEU A 125 5.41 7.91 1.09
C LEU A 125 4.92 7.78 -0.36
N CYS A 126 5.83 7.72 -1.32
CA CYS A 126 5.49 7.53 -2.73
C CYS A 126 4.85 6.16 -2.97
N ASP A 127 5.34 5.12 -2.32
CA ASP A 127 4.80 3.76 -2.38
C ASP A 127 3.37 3.72 -1.81
N ALA A 128 3.18 4.23 -0.61
CA ALA A 128 1.87 4.34 0.03
C ALA A 128 0.87 5.16 -0.82
N TYR A 129 1.33 6.23 -1.49
CA TYR A 129 0.52 7.04 -2.38
C TYR A 129 0.06 6.26 -3.62
N MET A 130 0.99 5.55 -4.27
CA MET A 130 0.70 4.75 -5.46
C MET A 130 -0.22 3.57 -5.16
N ASP A 131 -0.07 2.93 -3.99
CA ASP A 131 -0.82 1.74 -3.58
C ASP A 131 -2.03 2.06 -2.70
N SER A 132 -2.31 3.35 -2.48
CA SER A 132 -3.46 3.81 -1.71
C SER A 132 -3.47 3.23 -0.29
N ILE A 133 -2.32 3.33 0.41
CA ILE A 133 -2.15 2.86 1.79
C ILE A 133 -2.33 4.05 2.74
N PRO A 134 -3.22 3.95 3.74
CA PRO A 134 -3.36 5.01 4.74
C PRO A 134 -2.13 5.04 5.65
N LEU A 135 -1.40 6.16 5.63
CA LEU A 135 -0.18 6.35 6.39
C LEU A 135 -0.13 7.79 6.92
N VAL A 136 0.23 7.95 8.19
CA VAL A 136 0.50 9.25 8.80
C VAL A 136 1.98 9.31 9.15
N CYS A 137 2.70 10.20 8.46
CA CYS A 137 4.13 10.44 8.68
C CYS A 137 4.33 11.74 9.43
N ILE A 138 5.11 11.69 10.50
CA ILE A 138 5.47 12.86 11.30
C ILE A 138 6.97 13.09 11.13
N THR A 139 7.34 14.27 10.63
CA THR A 139 8.74 14.68 10.49
C THR A 139 9.05 15.82 11.45
N GLY A 140 10.23 15.78 12.05
CA GLY A 140 10.75 16.96 12.74
C GLY A 140 11.24 18.00 11.77
N GLN A 141 11.25 19.27 12.18
CA GLN A 141 11.80 20.38 11.40
C GLN A 141 12.67 21.27 12.29
N VAL A 142 13.59 22.02 11.70
CA VAL A 142 14.35 23.06 12.40
C VAL A 142 13.40 24.10 13.00
N PRO A 143 13.78 24.88 14.03
CA PRO A 143 12.93 25.93 14.57
C PRO A 143 12.40 26.88 13.48
N LEU A 144 11.17 27.38 13.61
CA LEU A 144 10.53 28.27 12.63
C LEU A 144 11.42 29.44 12.18
N SER A 145 12.18 30.01 13.12
CA SER A 145 13.10 31.13 12.84
C SER A 145 14.32 30.73 12.00
N ALA A 146 14.62 29.44 11.89
CA ALA A 146 15.75 28.90 11.14
C ALA A 146 15.36 28.42 9.73
N ILE A 147 14.06 28.26 9.44
CA ILE A 147 13.57 27.83 8.12
C ILE A 147 13.96 28.88 7.07
N GLY A 148 14.57 28.43 5.98
CA GLY A 148 15.04 29.28 4.86
C GLY A 148 16.42 29.92 5.12
N THR A 149 17.17 29.44 6.11
CA THR A 149 18.52 29.92 6.42
C THR A 149 19.62 28.92 6.11
N ASP A 150 19.31 27.79 5.49
CA ASP A 150 20.22 26.65 5.29
C ASP A 150 20.78 26.11 6.62
N ALA A 151 19.93 26.06 7.64
CA ALA A 151 20.28 25.55 8.96
C ALA A 151 20.65 24.06 8.91
N PHE A 152 21.47 23.61 9.88
CA PHE A 152 21.88 22.21 9.95
C PHE A 152 20.67 21.27 10.00
N GLN A 153 20.60 20.33 9.07
CA GLN A 153 19.49 19.39 8.87
C GLN A 153 18.14 20.07 8.53
N GLU A 154 18.16 21.25 7.96
CA GLU A 154 16.99 21.83 7.31
C GLU A 154 16.71 21.12 5.98
N CYS A 155 15.43 20.95 5.66
CA CYS A 155 14.95 20.45 4.37
C CYS A 155 13.58 21.03 4.10
N ASP A 156 13.29 21.41 2.85
CA ASP A 156 11.93 21.74 2.42
C ASP A 156 11.09 20.47 2.29
N THR A 157 10.77 19.89 3.44
CA THR A 157 9.98 18.64 3.55
C THR A 157 8.64 18.77 2.83
N ILE A 158 7.96 19.90 3.00
CA ILE A 158 6.65 20.18 2.37
C ILE A 158 6.77 20.20 0.85
N GLY A 159 7.79 20.89 0.30
CA GLY A 159 8.03 20.94 -1.13
C GLY A 159 8.34 19.57 -1.74
N ILE A 160 9.23 18.81 -1.09
CA ILE A 160 9.65 17.48 -1.57
C ILE A 160 8.51 16.47 -1.53
N THR A 161 7.68 16.48 -0.50
CA THR A 161 6.65 15.46 -0.28
C THR A 161 5.29 15.79 -0.92
N ARG A 162 5.10 17.00 -1.44
CA ARG A 162 3.83 17.47 -2.03
C ARG A 162 3.29 16.57 -3.13
N SER A 163 4.15 16.01 -3.96
CA SER A 163 3.75 15.16 -5.09
C SER A 163 3.55 13.68 -4.71
N VAL A 164 3.99 13.28 -3.52
CA VAL A 164 3.96 11.89 -3.06
C VAL A 164 3.11 11.71 -1.79
N THR A 165 2.33 12.70 -1.44
CA THR A 165 1.38 12.65 -0.32
C THR A 165 0.01 13.12 -0.76
N LYS A 166 -1.02 12.65 -0.09
CA LYS A 166 -2.39 13.12 -0.28
C LYS A 166 -2.57 14.53 0.31
N HIS A 167 -1.87 14.80 1.40
CA HIS A 167 -1.76 16.10 2.05
C HIS A 167 -0.46 16.18 2.84
N ASN A 168 0.10 17.38 2.94
CA ASN A 168 1.21 17.66 3.84
C ASN A 168 1.07 19.05 4.43
N GLU A 169 1.48 19.21 5.69
CA GLU A 169 1.33 20.45 6.43
C GLU A 169 2.53 20.72 7.33
N LEU A 170 2.99 22.00 7.34
CA LEU A 170 3.94 22.52 8.32
C LEU A 170 3.15 23.15 9.47
N ILE A 171 3.25 22.58 10.67
CA ILE A 171 2.54 23.08 11.85
C ILE A 171 3.31 24.27 12.41
N THR A 172 2.67 25.44 12.45
CA THR A 172 3.34 26.70 12.90
C THR A 172 2.87 27.21 14.26
N ASP A 173 1.78 26.67 14.80
CA ASP A 173 1.24 26.99 16.12
C ASP A 173 0.95 25.68 16.89
N PRO A 174 1.39 25.52 18.14
CA PRO A 174 1.07 24.31 18.92
C PRO A 174 -0.43 24.12 19.15
N GLN A 175 -1.25 25.17 19.10
CA GLN A 175 -2.71 25.07 19.20
C GLN A 175 -3.34 24.30 18.01
N ASP A 176 -2.68 24.26 16.85
CA ASP A 176 -3.17 23.59 15.65
C ASP A 176 -2.91 22.06 15.69
N ILE A 177 -2.01 21.56 16.57
CA ILE A 177 -1.61 20.17 16.62
C ILE A 177 -2.80 19.20 16.71
N PRO A 178 -3.78 19.35 17.62
CA PRO A 178 -4.90 18.42 17.71
C PRO A 178 -5.74 18.36 16.43
N LEU A 179 -5.98 19.53 15.82
CA LEU A 179 -6.75 19.61 14.57
C LEU A 179 -5.97 19.01 13.40
N ALA A 180 -4.68 19.33 13.27
CA ALA A 180 -3.82 18.81 12.20
C ALA A 180 -3.72 17.27 12.26
N VAL A 181 -3.57 16.69 13.47
CA VAL A 181 -3.58 15.23 13.64
C VAL A 181 -4.92 14.63 13.22
N ARG A 182 -6.04 15.18 13.69
CA ARG A 182 -7.39 14.72 13.29
C ARG A 182 -7.59 14.80 11.77
N GLN A 183 -7.19 15.91 11.15
CA GLN A 183 -7.25 16.06 9.69
C GLN A 183 -6.38 15.05 8.98
N ALA A 184 -5.16 14.79 9.48
CA ALA A 184 -4.25 13.81 8.89
C ALA A 184 -4.85 12.40 8.87
N PHE A 185 -5.42 11.93 9.98
CA PHE A 185 -6.09 10.63 10.04
C PHE A 185 -7.35 10.59 9.18
N HIS A 186 -8.18 11.63 9.21
CA HIS A 186 -9.37 11.72 8.36
C HIS A 186 -9.00 11.67 6.88
N LEU A 187 -8.03 12.47 6.44
CA LEU A 187 -7.60 12.50 5.05
C LEU A 187 -6.93 11.19 4.62
N ALA A 188 -6.11 10.59 5.48
CA ALA A 188 -5.42 9.34 5.15
C ALA A 188 -6.41 8.18 4.91
N THR A 189 -7.55 8.15 5.60
CA THR A 189 -8.47 7.00 5.63
C THR A 189 -9.72 7.16 4.78
N THR A 190 -10.13 8.38 4.43
CA THR A 190 -11.39 8.64 3.68
C THR A 190 -11.14 8.91 2.20
N GLY A 191 -12.15 8.70 1.36
CA GLY A 191 -11.99 8.72 -0.08
C GLY A 191 -11.00 7.66 -0.53
N ARG A 192 -10.14 7.95 -1.51
CA ARG A 192 -8.99 7.10 -1.83
C ARG A 192 -7.98 7.21 -0.70
N PRO A 193 -7.65 6.13 0.02
CA PRO A 193 -6.66 6.18 1.10
C PRO A 193 -5.28 6.61 0.59
N GLY A 194 -4.44 7.14 1.47
CA GLY A 194 -3.09 7.55 1.10
C GLY A 194 -2.33 8.21 2.23
N PRO A 195 -1.03 8.51 2.03
CA PRO A 195 -0.17 9.10 3.04
C PRO A 195 -0.46 10.59 3.27
N VAL A 196 -0.37 10.99 4.54
CA VAL A 196 -0.39 12.39 4.99
C VAL A 196 0.85 12.65 5.83
N LEU A 197 1.48 13.82 5.64
CA LEU A 197 2.68 14.19 6.39
C LEU A 197 2.43 15.46 7.21
N LEU A 198 2.85 15.41 8.48
CA LEU A 198 2.90 16.56 9.37
C LEU A 198 4.37 16.89 9.67
N ASP A 199 4.81 18.09 9.26
CA ASP A 199 6.17 18.58 9.51
C ASP A 199 6.15 19.52 10.72
N VAL A 200 6.92 19.18 11.78
CA VAL A 200 6.76 19.79 13.10
C VAL A 200 8.06 20.47 13.53
N PRO A 201 8.09 21.82 13.51
CA PRO A 201 9.24 22.59 13.97
C PRO A 201 9.55 22.37 15.45
N LYS A 202 10.85 22.31 15.78
CA LYS A 202 11.32 21.99 17.12
C LYS A 202 10.78 22.94 18.20
N ASP A 203 10.69 24.24 17.92
CA ASP A 203 10.26 25.26 18.88
C ASP A 203 8.74 25.23 19.16
N ILE A 204 7.96 24.55 18.33
CA ILE A 204 6.53 24.29 18.53
C ILE A 204 6.29 23.17 19.55
N VAL A 205 7.23 22.20 19.66
CA VAL A 205 7.07 21.00 20.48
C VAL A 205 7.94 20.97 21.72
N ASP A 206 8.99 21.80 21.81
CA ASP A 206 10.00 21.79 22.88
C ASP A 206 9.40 22.36 24.18
N PRO A 207 9.23 21.54 25.26
CA PRO A 207 8.62 21.99 26.52
C PRO A 207 9.45 23.07 27.25
N THR A 208 10.71 23.28 26.87
CA THR A 208 11.55 24.35 27.43
C THR A 208 11.25 25.72 26.82
N ARG A 209 10.43 25.77 25.77
CA ARG A 209 10.06 26.99 25.05
C ARG A 209 8.65 27.43 25.44
N PRO A 210 8.45 28.70 25.87
CA PRO A 210 7.10 29.23 26.12
C PRO A 210 6.19 29.15 24.91
N SER A 211 6.76 29.20 23.68
CA SER A 211 6.04 29.09 22.41
C SER A 211 5.41 27.72 22.16
N SER A 212 5.81 26.70 22.90
CA SER A 212 5.23 25.35 22.77
C SER A 212 4.05 25.08 23.70
N ALA A 213 3.76 26.00 24.65
CA ALA A 213 2.67 25.82 25.59
C ALA A 213 1.31 26.01 24.91
N MET A 214 0.40 25.07 25.15
CA MET A 214 -0.95 25.10 24.60
C MET A 214 -2.03 24.68 25.59
N GLU A 215 -3.24 25.13 25.36
CA GLU A 215 -4.43 24.63 26.05
C GLU A 215 -4.97 23.39 25.31
N TRP A 216 -5.01 22.24 26.00
CA TRP A 216 -5.48 21.03 25.38
C TRP A 216 -6.97 21.08 25.05
N TYR A 217 -7.30 20.75 23.82
CA TYR A 217 -8.65 20.45 23.37
C TYR A 217 -8.64 19.29 22.38
N TRP A 218 -9.78 18.66 22.14
CA TRP A 218 -9.93 17.61 21.15
C TRP A 218 -11.03 17.99 20.16
N PRO A 219 -10.72 18.20 18.88
CA PRO A 219 -11.69 18.59 17.87
C PRO A 219 -12.74 17.52 17.64
N SER A 220 -14.01 17.91 17.48
CA SER A 220 -15.10 17.04 17.06
C SER A 220 -15.02 16.73 15.55
N ASP A 221 -15.76 15.69 15.12
CA ASP A 221 -15.86 15.35 13.70
C ASP A 221 -16.43 16.51 12.86
N ASP A 222 -17.37 17.28 13.42
CA ASP A 222 -17.95 18.45 12.75
C ASP A 222 -16.91 19.56 12.56
N GLU A 223 -16.03 19.78 13.54
CA GLU A 223 -14.95 20.77 13.43
C GLU A 223 -13.91 20.34 12.37
N VAL A 224 -13.56 19.06 12.32
CA VAL A 224 -12.68 18.51 11.26
C VAL A 224 -13.33 18.69 9.89
N ALA A 225 -14.61 18.33 9.74
CA ALA A 225 -15.33 18.50 8.48
C ALA A 225 -15.45 19.97 8.06
N ALA A 226 -15.67 20.88 9.01
CA ALA A 226 -15.73 22.32 8.77
C ALA A 226 -14.38 22.91 8.35
N SER A 227 -13.27 22.39 8.88
CA SER A 227 -11.91 22.82 8.55
C SER A 227 -11.45 22.35 7.16
N LEU A 228 -12.14 21.36 6.56
CA LEU A 228 -11.86 20.80 5.23
C LEU A 228 -13.04 21.03 4.25
N PRO A 229 -13.46 22.28 3.98
CA PRO A 229 -14.72 22.56 3.27
C PRO A 229 -14.76 22.05 1.83
N GLY A 230 -13.59 21.86 1.19
CA GLY A 230 -13.46 21.34 -0.18
C GLY A 230 -13.35 19.82 -0.27
N TYR A 231 -13.22 19.12 0.86
CA TYR A 231 -13.01 17.67 0.88
C TYR A 231 -14.30 16.92 1.24
N ARG A 232 -14.95 16.37 0.23
CA ARG A 232 -16.21 15.62 0.37
C ARG A 232 -16.21 14.39 -0.54
N PRO A 233 -15.59 13.28 -0.13
CA PRO A 233 -15.56 12.06 -0.92
C PRO A 233 -16.97 11.52 -1.20
N THR A 234 -17.22 11.14 -2.46
CA THR A 234 -18.47 10.49 -2.86
C THR A 234 -18.36 8.99 -2.59
N THR A 235 -19.17 8.47 -1.67
CA THR A 235 -19.12 7.05 -1.28
C THR A 235 -20.24 6.22 -1.90
N LYS A 236 -21.39 6.81 -2.22
CA LYS A 236 -22.55 6.09 -2.80
C LYS A 236 -22.60 6.25 -4.31
N GLY A 237 -22.87 5.15 -5.02
CA GLY A 237 -23.08 5.15 -6.45
C GLY A 237 -24.33 5.95 -6.86
N HIS A 238 -24.31 6.56 -8.04
CA HIS A 238 -25.51 7.22 -8.55
C HIS A 238 -26.55 6.19 -9.02
N PRO A 239 -27.82 6.20 -8.52
CA PRO A 239 -28.81 5.14 -8.76
C PRO A 239 -29.05 4.83 -10.24
N LYS A 240 -29.04 5.85 -11.11
CA LYS A 240 -29.16 5.66 -12.55
C LYS A 240 -28.00 4.86 -13.13
N MET A 241 -26.76 5.11 -12.67
CA MET A 241 -25.57 4.39 -13.13
C MET A 241 -25.57 2.96 -12.62
N ILE A 242 -25.97 2.73 -11.37
CA ILE A 242 -26.16 1.39 -10.79
C ILE A 242 -27.14 0.58 -11.64
N ARG A 243 -28.31 1.13 -11.97
CA ARG A 243 -29.31 0.46 -12.81
C ARG A 243 -28.76 0.15 -14.22
N GLN A 244 -28.08 1.11 -14.85
CA GLN A 244 -27.46 0.89 -16.18
C GLN A 244 -26.38 -0.21 -16.12
N ALA A 245 -25.58 -0.24 -15.09
CA ALA A 245 -24.58 -1.28 -14.87
C ALA A 245 -25.25 -2.66 -14.71
N ALA A 246 -26.29 -2.77 -13.89
CA ALA A 246 -27.05 -4.00 -13.70
C ALA A 246 -27.67 -4.51 -15.02
N GLU A 247 -28.24 -3.61 -15.83
CA GLU A 247 -28.79 -3.94 -17.16
C GLU A 247 -27.71 -4.44 -18.13
N LEU A 248 -26.50 -3.86 -18.11
CA LEU A 248 -25.38 -4.34 -18.93
C LEU A 248 -24.91 -5.72 -18.49
N ILE A 249 -24.78 -5.96 -17.18
CA ILE A 249 -24.38 -7.25 -16.61
C ILE A 249 -25.35 -8.35 -17.02
N LEU A 250 -26.66 -8.07 -16.97
CA LEU A 250 -27.72 -9.01 -17.37
C LEU A 250 -27.74 -9.32 -18.86
N ARG A 251 -27.14 -8.46 -19.72
CA ARG A 251 -27.12 -8.67 -21.18
C ARG A 251 -25.80 -9.24 -21.70
N ALA A 252 -24.73 -9.16 -20.92
CA ALA A 252 -23.39 -9.57 -21.35
C ALA A 252 -23.30 -11.10 -21.52
N ARG A 253 -22.67 -11.54 -22.60
CA ARG A 253 -22.45 -12.96 -22.91
C ARG A 253 -21.07 -13.45 -22.47
N ARG A 254 -20.08 -12.56 -22.45
CA ARG A 254 -18.69 -12.85 -22.07
C ARG A 254 -18.18 -11.87 -21.01
N PRO A 255 -18.92 -11.72 -19.88
CA PRO A 255 -18.52 -10.78 -18.83
C PRO A 255 -17.31 -11.31 -18.04
N VAL A 256 -16.49 -10.38 -17.52
CA VAL A 256 -15.40 -10.64 -16.57
C VAL A 256 -15.42 -9.58 -15.48
N LEU A 257 -15.32 -9.99 -14.21
CA LEU A 257 -15.07 -9.13 -13.07
C LEU A 257 -13.56 -8.84 -12.98
N TYR A 258 -13.17 -7.60 -13.23
CA TYR A 258 -11.81 -7.09 -13.17
C TYR A 258 -11.60 -6.38 -11.85
N VAL A 259 -10.99 -7.10 -10.88
CA VAL A 259 -10.93 -6.69 -9.47
C VAL A 259 -9.59 -6.08 -9.14
N GLY A 260 -9.60 -4.83 -8.69
CA GLY A 260 -8.44 -4.09 -8.20
C GLY A 260 -8.36 -3.99 -6.68
N GLY A 261 -7.26 -3.40 -6.20
CA GLY A 261 -7.00 -3.22 -4.76
C GLY A 261 -8.07 -2.41 -4.01
N GLY A 262 -8.87 -1.61 -4.72
CA GLY A 262 -9.98 -0.86 -4.12
C GLY A 262 -11.04 -1.73 -3.45
N VAL A 263 -11.22 -2.98 -3.90
CA VAL A 263 -12.13 -3.94 -3.27
C VAL A 263 -11.63 -4.34 -1.87
N LEU A 264 -10.32 -4.57 -1.71
CA LEU A 264 -9.73 -4.83 -0.39
C LEU A 264 -9.79 -3.59 0.51
N LYS A 265 -9.49 -2.39 -0.02
CA LYS A 265 -9.57 -1.14 0.75
C LYS A 265 -10.99 -0.85 1.24
N ALA A 266 -12.01 -1.18 0.44
CA ALA A 266 -13.43 -1.06 0.80
C ALA A 266 -13.95 -2.22 1.67
N ARG A 267 -13.12 -3.25 1.97
CA ARG A 267 -13.54 -4.47 2.68
C ARG A 267 -14.73 -5.17 2.01
N ALA A 268 -14.68 -5.26 0.68
CA ALA A 268 -15.79 -5.72 -0.15
C ALA A 268 -15.65 -7.17 -0.65
N ALA A 269 -14.74 -7.98 -0.08
CA ALA A 269 -14.46 -9.34 -0.55
C ALA A 269 -15.70 -10.25 -0.51
N GLU A 270 -16.51 -10.19 0.55
CA GLU A 270 -17.75 -10.97 0.67
C GLU A 270 -18.81 -10.52 -0.34
N ALA A 271 -19.03 -9.22 -0.49
CA ALA A 271 -19.96 -8.68 -1.48
C ALA A 271 -19.52 -9.00 -2.92
N LEU A 272 -18.21 -8.96 -3.19
CA LEU A 272 -17.65 -9.39 -4.48
C LEU A 272 -17.97 -10.86 -4.76
N ARG A 273 -17.79 -11.74 -3.77
CA ARG A 273 -18.10 -13.16 -3.90
C ARG A 273 -19.59 -13.37 -4.20
N GLU A 274 -20.46 -12.70 -3.47
CA GLU A 274 -21.91 -12.75 -3.69
C GLU A 274 -22.28 -12.28 -5.10
N LEU A 275 -21.70 -11.17 -5.58
CA LEU A 275 -21.93 -10.67 -6.94
C LEU A 275 -21.48 -11.69 -7.99
N ALA A 276 -20.28 -12.26 -7.83
CA ALA A 276 -19.71 -13.23 -8.77
C ALA A 276 -20.56 -14.51 -8.84
N GLU A 277 -20.99 -15.03 -7.68
CA GLU A 277 -21.83 -16.22 -7.58
C GLU A 277 -23.26 -15.98 -8.10
N LEU A 278 -23.90 -14.86 -7.75
CA LEU A 278 -25.23 -14.47 -8.23
C LEU A 278 -25.28 -14.39 -9.76
N CYS A 279 -24.26 -13.77 -10.35
CA CYS A 279 -24.21 -13.54 -11.81
C CYS A 279 -23.48 -14.66 -12.56
N ASP A 280 -22.84 -15.60 -11.85
CA ASP A 280 -22.02 -16.68 -12.40
C ASP A 280 -20.96 -16.15 -13.39
N ILE A 281 -20.18 -15.15 -12.94
CA ILE A 281 -19.16 -14.44 -13.71
C ILE A 281 -17.76 -14.74 -13.15
N HIS A 282 -16.82 -15.06 -14.04
CA HIS A 282 -15.43 -15.28 -13.67
C HIS A 282 -14.73 -14.01 -13.19
N VAL A 283 -13.79 -14.18 -12.26
CA VAL A 283 -13.09 -13.12 -11.55
C VAL A 283 -11.59 -13.16 -11.84
N VAL A 284 -11.04 -12.04 -12.24
CA VAL A 284 -9.59 -11.82 -12.26
C VAL A 284 -9.21 -10.83 -11.16
N THR A 285 -8.18 -11.14 -10.39
CA THR A 285 -7.67 -10.29 -9.30
C THR A 285 -6.32 -9.73 -9.68
N THR A 286 -6.21 -8.38 -9.78
CA THR A 286 -4.91 -7.75 -10.04
C THR A 286 -3.89 -8.10 -8.98
N LEU A 287 -2.60 -7.84 -9.24
CA LEU A 287 -1.52 -8.02 -8.26
C LEU A 287 -1.88 -7.37 -6.90
N MET A 288 -2.52 -6.19 -6.90
CA MET A 288 -2.96 -5.50 -5.69
C MET A 288 -4.25 -6.05 -5.05
N ALA A 289 -4.92 -6.99 -5.72
CA ALA A 289 -6.20 -7.53 -5.27
C ALA A 289 -6.15 -9.02 -4.92
N ARG A 290 -4.95 -9.64 -4.90
CA ARG A 290 -4.81 -11.05 -4.54
C ARG A 290 -5.41 -11.28 -3.15
N GLY A 291 -6.21 -12.33 -3.01
CA GLY A 291 -6.98 -12.62 -1.80
C GLY A 291 -8.34 -11.90 -1.68
N ALA A 292 -8.66 -10.93 -2.56
CA ALA A 292 -10.00 -10.33 -2.60
C ALA A 292 -11.08 -11.33 -3.03
N PHE A 293 -10.67 -12.35 -3.78
CA PHE A 293 -11.49 -13.48 -4.19
C PHE A 293 -10.67 -14.76 -4.03
N PRO A 294 -11.22 -15.83 -3.43
CA PRO A 294 -10.45 -17.04 -3.17
C PRO A 294 -9.94 -17.70 -4.45
N ASP A 295 -8.65 -18.02 -4.51
CA ASP A 295 -8.06 -18.67 -5.70
C ASP A 295 -8.60 -20.08 -5.97
N ASP A 296 -9.02 -20.79 -4.92
CA ASP A 296 -9.62 -22.13 -5.04
C ASP A 296 -11.09 -22.11 -5.50
N HIS A 297 -11.67 -20.93 -5.65
CA HIS A 297 -13.06 -20.81 -6.10
C HIS A 297 -13.20 -21.10 -7.61
N ARG A 298 -14.24 -21.85 -8.02
CA ARG A 298 -14.48 -22.24 -9.42
C ARG A 298 -14.53 -21.08 -10.44
N LEU A 299 -14.81 -19.87 -10.00
CA LEU A 299 -14.87 -18.67 -10.83
C LEU A 299 -13.56 -17.88 -10.85
N ALA A 300 -12.55 -18.29 -10.07
CA ALA A 300 -11.26 -17.60 -10.03
C ALA A 300 -10.43 -17.92 -11.28
N LEU A 301 -9.85 -16.89 -11.91
CA LEU A 301 -8.96 -17.03 -13.06
C LEU A 301 -7.51 -16.64 -12.74
N GLY A 302 -7.23 -16.18 -11.51
CA GLY A 302 -5.93 -15.73 -11.08
C GLY A 302 -5.61 -14.29 -11.47
N MET A 303 -4.33 -13.98 -11.60
CA MET A 303 -3.82 -12.62 -11.84
C MET A 303 -3.77 -12.30 -13.34
N PRO A 304 -4.29 -11.13 -13.79
CA PRO A 304 -4.08 -10.62 -15.15
C PRO A 304 -2.78 -9.79 -15.23
N GLY A 305 -2.37 -9.44 -16.43
CA GLY A 305 -1.29 -8.50 -16.70
C GLY A 305 -0.05 -9.15 -17.29
N MET A 306 1.06 -8.39 -17.32
CA MET A 306 2.31 -8.78 -18.00
C MET A 306 2.76 -10.20 -17.66
N HIS A 307 2.72 -10.59 -16.40
CA HIS A 307 3.04 -11.93 -15.90
C HIS A 307 1.81 -12.64 -15.35
N GLY A 308 0.65 -12.33 -15.92
CA GLY A 308 -0.62 -12.92 -15.51
C GLY A 308 -0.81 -14.36 -16.01
N ASN A 309 -1.77 -15.06 -15.41
CA ASN A 309 -2.22 -16.35 -15.90
C ASN A 309 -2.78 -16.19 -17.31
N TYR A 310 -2.43 -17.10 -18.23
CA TYR A 310 -2.91 -17.06 -19.61
C TYR A 310 -4.44 -16.89 -19.70
N THR A 311 -5.16 -17.69 -18.92
CA THR A 311 -6.62 -17.65 -18.89
C THR A 311 -7.17 -16.31 -18.40
N ALA A 312 -6.55 -15.70 -17.37
CA ALA A 312 -6.96 -14.40 -16.86
C ALA A 312 -6.78 -13.30 -17.91
N VAL A 313 -5.60 -13.24 -18.55
CA VAL A 313 -5.26 -12.26 -19.59
C VAL A 313 -6.19 -12.41 -20.80
N THR A 314 -6.35 -13.64 -21.30
CA THR A 314 -7.14 -13.91 -22.51
C THR A 314 -8.63 -13.72 -22.27
N SER A 315 -9.14 -14.06 -21.07
CA SER A 315 -10.55 -13.83 -20.73
C SER A 315 -10.89 -12.34 -20.71
N MET A 316 -10.01 -11.49 -20.16
CA MET A 316 -10.20 -10.03 -20.24
C MET A 316 -10.16 -9.56 -21.69
N GLN A 317 -9.19 -10.04 -22.47
CA GLN A 317 -8.95 -9.62 -23.84
C GLN A 317 -10.14 -9.95 -24.76
N GLN A 318 -10.82 -11.08 -24.53
CA GLN A 318 -11.95 -11.56 -25.37
C GLN A 318 -13.31 -11.30 -24.74
N SER A 319 -13.40 -10.57 -23.63
CA SER A 319 -14.67 -10.22 -22.99
C SER A 319 -15.51 -9.26 -23.84
N ASP A 320 -16.84 -9.28 -23.66
CA ASP A 320 -17.77 -8.26 -24.17
C ASP A 320 -18.15 -7.23 -23.10
N LEU A 321 -17.84 -7.53 -21.84
CA LEU A 321 -18.05 -6.62 -20.71
C LEU A 321 -16.95 -6.82 -19.64
N LEU A 322 -16.19 -5.77 -19.37
CA LEU A 322 -15.31 -5.67 -18.21
C LEU A 322 -16.01 -4.89 -17.10
N ILE A 323 -16.13 -5.51 -15.94
CA ILE A 323 -16.66 -4.89 -14.72
C ILE A 323 -15.48 -4.57 -13.83
N ALA A 324 -14.92 -3.37 -13.98
CA ALA A 324 -13.76 -2.91 -13.25
C ALA A 324 -14.18 -2.38 -11.87
N LEU A 325 -13.73 -3.05 -10.81
CA LEU A 325 -14.06 -2.73 -9.42
C LEU A 325 -12.81 -2.29 -8.68
N GLY A 326 -12.66 -1.00 -8.42
CA GLY A 326 -11.52 -0.43 -7.71
C GLY A 326 -10.16 -0.71 -8.36
N SER A 327 -10.11 -0.63 -9.71
CA SER A 327 -8.91 -0.87 -10.52
C SER A 327 -8.64 0.30 -11.47
N ARG A 328 -7.37 0.72 -11.57
CA ARG A 328 -6.96 1.94 -12.31
C ARG A 328 -6.57 1.70 -13.77
N PHE A 329 -6.76 0.52 -14.31
CA PHE A 329 -6.29 0.15 -15.67
C PHE A 329 -4.78 0.38 -15.85
N ASP A 330 -4.00 -0.18 -14.94
CA ASP A 330 -2.54 -0.12 -14.94
C ASP A 330 -1.94 -0.62 -16.26
N ASP A 331 -0.85 0.00 -16.73
CA ASP A 331 -0.18 -0.36 -17.98
C ASP A 331 0.37 -1.80 -17.97
N ARG A 332 0.71 -2.34 -16.79
CA ARG A 332 1.14 -3.73 -16.62
C ARG A 332 -0.01 -4.72 -16.86
N VAL A 333 -1.25 -4.28 -16.74
CA VAL A 333 -2.45 -5.11 -17.02
C VAL A 333 -2.96 -4.89 -18.44
N THR A 334 -3.00 -3.63 -18.90
CA THR A 334 -3.58 -3.31 -20.20
C THR A 334 -2.64 -3.63 -21.37
N GLY A 335 -1.31 -3.64 -21.14
CA GLY A 335 -0.36 -3.66 -22.24
C GLY A 335 -0.62 -2.50 -23.21
N LYS A 336 -0.54 -2.75 -24.51
CA LYS A 336 -0.87 -1.73 -25.54
C LYS A 336 -2.36 -1.39 -25.51
N LEU A 337 -2.65 -0.19 -25.03
CA LEU A 337 -4.03 0.24 -24.73
C LEU A 337 -4.99 0.15 -25.93
N ASP A 338 -4.54 0.50 -27.14
CA ASP A 338 -5.37 0.45 -28.36
C ASP A 338 -5.83 -0.98 -28.72
N GLY A 339 -5.09 -1.99 -28.25
CA GLY A 339 -5.42 -3.40 -28.46
C GLY A 339 -6.08 -4.07 -27.25
N PHE A 340 -6.24 -3.35 -26.13
CA PHE A 340 -6.76 -3.94 -24.89
C PHE A 340 -8.28 -4.13 -24.93
N ALA A 341 -8.74 -5.38 -24.85
CA ALA A 341 -10.16 -5.76 -24.79
C ALA A 341 -11.04 -4.94 -25.77
N PRO A 342 -10.78 -5.01 -27.09
CA PRO A 342 -11.36 -4.08 -28.06
C PRO A 342 -12.89 -4.18 -28.15
N ASP A 343 -13.46 -5.36 -27.92
CA ASP A 343 -14.91 -5.62 -27.97
C ASP A 343 -15.63 -5.32 -26.65
N ALA A 344 -14.89 -5.08 -25.56
CA ALA A 344 -15.48 -4.94 -24.24
C ALA A 344 -16.06 -3.55 -23.99
N LYS A 345 -17.32 -3.50 -23.58
CA LYS A 345 -17.86 -2.37 -22.81
C LYS A 345 -17.24 -2.38 -21.40
N VAL A 346 -17.19 -1.22 -20.77
CA VAL A 346 -16.58 -1.09 -19.43
C VAL A 346 -17.57 -0.47 -18.46
N ILE A 347 -17.83 -1.17 -17.36
CA ILE A 347 -18.35 -0.58 -16.13
C ILE A 347 -17.13 -0.28 -15.25
N HIS A 348 -16.95 0.95 -14.78
CA HIS A 348 -15.81 1.32 -13.95
C HIS A 348 -16.29 1.93 -12.64
N VAL A 349 -16.02 1.23 -11.55
CA VAL A 349 -16.33 1.66 -10.18
C VAL A 349 -15.04 2.06 -9.50
N ASP A 350 -14.94 3.31 -9.06
CA ASP A 350 -13.81 3.80 -8.27
C ASP A 350 -14.26 4.88 -7.28
N ILE A 351 -13.61 4.93 -6.12
CA ILE A 351 -13.83 5.97 -5.11
C ILE A 351 -13.21 7.32 -5.54
N ASP A 352 -12.18 7.27 -6.39
CA ASP A 352 -11.49 8.44 -6.92
C ASP A 352 -12.07 8.83 -8.29
N PRO A 353 -12.80 9.95 -8.40
CA PRO A 353 -13.36 10.38 -9.68
C PRO A 353 -12.29 10.66 -10.75
N ALA A 354 -11.03 10.92 -10.36
CA ALA A 354 -9.94 11.18 -11.29
C ALA A 354 -9.48 9.91 -12.05
N GLU A 355 -9.76 8.73 -11.53
CA GLU A 355 -9.43 7.47 -12.21
C GLU A 355 -10.45 7.13 -13.34
N LEU A 356 -11.68 7.64 -13.25
CA LEU A 356 -12.74 7.32 -14.22
C LEU A 356 -12.46 7.95 -15.60
N GLY A 357 -12.17 7.10 -16.57
CA GLY A 357 -11.86 7.54 -17.93
C GLY A 357 -10.44 8.07 -18.16
N LYS A 358 -9.57 8.00 -17.16
CA LYS A 358 -8.17 8.41 -17.24
C LYS A 358 -7.39 7.58 -18.26
N VAL A 359 -7.54 6.25 -18.23
CA VAL A 359 -6.85 5.31 -19.12
C VAL A 359 -7.83 4.72 -20.13
N ARG A 360 -8.92 4.15 -19.68
CA ARG A 360 -9.98 3.54 -20.52
C ARG A 360 -11.31 4.25 -20.29
N ARG A 361 -11.96 4.74 -21.35
CA ARG A 361 -13.27 5.37 -21.24
C ARG A 361 -14.33 4.31 -20.89
N PRO A 362 -15.05 4.45 -19.77
CA PRO A 362 -16.12 3.53 -19.41
C PRO A 362 -17.44 3.86 -20.13
N GLU A 363 -18.23 2.82 -20.40
CA GLU A 363 -19.63 2.96 -20.78
C GLU A 363 -20.48 3.44 -19.61
N VAL A 364 -20.21 2.88 -18.40
CA VAL A 364 -20.88 3.25 -17.17
C VAL A 364 -19.84 3.60 -16.10
N PRO A 365 -19.56 4.89 -15.88
CA PRO A 365 -18.73 5.34 -14.77
C PRO A 365 -19.55 5.43 -13.48
N ILE A 366 -19.00 4.91 -12.36
CA ILE A 366 -19.63 4.96 -11.04
C ILE A 366 -18.59 5.44 -10.03
N VAL A 367 -18.73 6.67 -9.54
CA VAL A 367 -17.97 7.15 -8.37
C VAL A 367 -18.62 6.59 -7.12
N GLY A 368 -17.86 5.89 -6.29
CA GLY A 368 -18.36 5.35 -5.03
C GLY A 368 -17.44 4.34 -4.38
N ASP A 369 -17.70 4.04 -3.12
CA ASP A 369 -17.04 2.97 -2.39
C ASP A 369 -17.41 1.61 -2.97
N CYS A 370 -16.40 0.75 -3.23
CA CYS A 370 -16.63 -0.53 -3.91
C CYS A 370 -17.64 -1.42 -3.17
N ARG A 371 -17.63 -1.47 -1.84
CA ARG A 371 -18.56 -2.30 -1.09
C ARG A 371 -20.00 -1.81 -1.26
N LEU A 372 -20.23 -0.52 -1.04
CA LEU A 372 -21.57 0.07 -1.16
C LEU A 372 -22.11 -0.08 -2.60
N VAL A 373 -21.27 0.16 -3.60
CA VAL A 373 -21.65 0.02 -5.00
C VAL A 373 -21.94 -1.43 -5.38
N ILE A 374 -21.15 -2.40 -4.92
CA ILE A 374 -21.39 -3.82 -5.17
C ILE A 374 -22.70 -4.27 -4.52
N GLU A 375 -22.97 -3.88 -3.26
CA GLU A 375 -24.22 -4.17 -2.57
C GLU A 375 -25.44 -3.59 -3.33
N GLU A 376 -25.35 -2.33 -3.79
CA GLU A 376 -26.38 -1.70 -4.61
C GLU A 376 -26.57 -2.39 -5.98
N LEU A 377 -25.48 -2.85 -6.63
CA LEU A 377 -25.55 -3.61 -7.89
C LEU A 377 -26.25 -4.96 -7.69
N ILE A 378 -25.92 -5.69 -6.62
CA ILE A 378 -26.56 -6.97 -6.28
C ILE A 378 -28.08 -6.76 -6.15
N GLN A 379 -28.50 -5.73 -5.43
CA GLN A 379 -29.92 -5.43 -5.24
C GLN A 379 -30.60 -5.08 -6.58
N ALA A 380 -29.99 -4.21 -7.38
CA ALA A 380 -30.53 -3.82 -8.69
C ALA A 380 -30.65 -5.01 -9.65
N ILE A 381 -29.69 -5.95 -9.63
CA ILE A 381 -29.74 -7.18 -10.42
C ILE A 381 -30.90 -8.07 -9.96
N ARG A 382 -31.06 -8.26 -8.65
CA ARG A 382 -32.18 -9.04 -8.08
C ARG A 382 -33.55 -8.46 -8.44
N ASP A 383 -33.67 -7.13 -8.40
CA ASP A 383 -34.93 -6.45 -8.77
C ASP A 383 -35.26 -6.68 -10.26
N LEU A 384 -34.28 -6.55 -11.14
CA LEU A 384 -34.47 -6.82 -12.57
C LEU A 384 -34.80 -8.29 -12.87
N MET A 385 -34.19 -9.22 -12.15
CA MET A 385 -34.51 -10.65 -12.26
C MET A 385 -35.93 -10.94 -11.76
N ALA A 386 -36.39 -10.29 -10.71
CA ALA A 386 -37.77 -10.39 -10.22
C ALA A 386 -38.79 -9.82 -11.22
N ASP A 387 -38.39 -8.82 -12.02
CA ASP A 387 -39.15 -8.28 -13.14
C ASP A 387 -39.15 -9.20 -14.41
N GLY A 388 -38.51 -10.37 -14.32
CA GLY A 388 -38.48 -11.39 -15.38
C GLY A 388 -37.31 -11.24 -16.37
N VAL A 389 -36.28 -10.46 -16.05
CA VAL A 389 -35.06 -10.40 -16.87
C VAL A 389 -34.17 -11.60 -16.53
N GLU A 390 -33.80 -12.37 -17.54
CA GLU A 390 -32.94 -13.54 -17.39
C GLU A 390 -31.53 -13.29 -17.97
N PHE A 391 -30.54 -14.02 -17.50
CA PHE A 391 -29.20 -14.01 -18.07
C PHE A 391 -29.20 -14.71 -19.44
N PRO A 392 -28.40 -14.24 -20.43
CA PRO A 392 -28.18 -14.97 -21.65
C PRO A 392 -27.43 -16.28 -21.39
N ASP A 393 -27.52 -17.20 -22.34
CA ASP A 393 -26.69 -18.40 -22.31
C ASP A 393 -25.20 -18.03 -22.41
N ARG A 394 -24.44 -18.45 -21.39
CA ARG A 394 -22.99 -18.24 -21.26
C ARG A 394 -22.21 -19.55 -21.29
N LEU A 395 -22.85 -20.68 -21.62
CA LEU A 395 -22.20 -21.98 -21.59
C LEU A 395 -20.98 -22.04 -22.51
N GLY A 396 -21.10 -21.53 -23.73
CA GLY A 396 -19.98 -21.48 -24.69
C GLY A 396 -18.79 -20.67 -24.17
N TRP A 397 -19.04 -19.56 -23.47
CA TRP A 397 -17.99 -18.76 -22.85
C TRP A 397 -17.26 -19.52 -21.74
N LYS A 398 -18.01 -20.19 -20.88
CA LYS A 398 -17.44 -21.01 -19.79
C LYS A 398 -16.60 -22.16 -20.33
N GLN A 399 -17.09 -22.85 -21.37
CA GLN A 399 -16.34 -23.92 -22.03
C GLN A 399 -15.04 -23.41 -22.66
N THR A 400 -15.06 -22.21 -23.26
CA THR A 400 -13.86 -21.58 -23.80
C THR A 400 -12.84 -21.29 -22.69
N ILE A 401 -13.27 -20.74 -21.56
CA ILE A 401 -12.40 -20.47 -20.40
C ILE A 401 -11.81 -21.78 -19.86
N SER A 402 -12.64 -22.82 -19.65
CA SER A 402 -12.16 -24.12 -19.18
C SER A 402 -11.13 -24.74 -20.14
N GLY A 403 -11.34 -24.60 -21.45
CA GLY A 403 -10.38 -25.08 -22.45
C GLY A 403 -9.03 -24.33 -22.37
N TRP A 404 -9.01 -23.07 -22.04
CA TRP A 404 -7.74 -22.34 -21.79
C TRP A 404 -7.07 -22.78 -20.49
N GLN A 405 -7.84 -23.02 -19.42
CA GLN A 405 -7.28 -23.50 -18.14
C GLN A 405 -6.63 -24.88 -18.30
N GLU A 406 -7.24 -25.78 -19.09
CA GLU A 406 -6.70 -27.10 -19.38
C GLU A 406 -5.47 -27.03 -20.29
N LYS A 407 -5.47 -26.12 -21.28
CA LYS A 407 -4.39 -26.03 -22.27
C LYS A 407 -3.15 -25.29 -21.77
N TYR A 408 -3.35 -24.27 -20.92
CA TYR A 408 -2.28 -23.35 -20.47
C TYR A 408 -2.24 -23.24 -18.94
N PRO A 409 -2.06 -24.35 -18.19
CA PRO A 409 -1.87 -24.30 -16.75
C PRO A 409 -0.51 -23.64 -16.42
N LEU A 410 -0.39 -23.08 -15.22
CA LEU A 410 0.92 -22.71 -14.70
C LEU A 410 1.71 -23.97 -14.37
N THR A 411 2.82 -24.18 -15.08
CA THR A 411 3.70 -25.34 -14.92
C THR A 411 5.16 -24.91 -14.99
N TYR A 412 6.05 -25.73 -14.50
CA TYR A 412 7.49 -25.60 -14.61
C TYR A 412 8.13 -26.98 -14.63
N GLU A 413 9.33 -27.09 -15.16
CA GLU A 413 10.10 -28.32 -15.14
C GLU A 413 10.75 -28.49 -13.76
N GLN A 414 10.53 -29.64 -13.10
CA GLN A 414 11.15 -29.94 -11.81
C GLN A 414 12.66 -30.14 -11.98
N SER A 415 13.41 -29.73 -10.95
CA SER A 415 14.85 -30.02 -10.90
C SER A 415 15.11 -31.52 -10.69
N GLU A 416 16.05 -32.04 -11.45
CA GLU A 416 16.61 -33.38 -11.17
C GLU A 416 17.52 -33.32 -9.93
N PRO A 417 17.77 -34.48 -9.26
CA PRO A 417 18.68 -34.51 -8.14
C PRO A 417 20.07 -33.98 -8.49
N GLY A 418 20.54 -32.98 -7.75
CA GLY A 418 21.81 -32.28 -7.97
C GLY A 418 21.74 -31.06 -8.88
N GLU A 419 20.56 -30.70 -9.38
CA GLU A 419 20.34 -29.43 -10.06
C GLU A 419 19.93 -28.31 -9.08
N ALA A 420 20.04 -27.05 -9.54
CA ALA A 420 19.62 -25.90 -8.76
C ALA A 420 18.11 -25.89 -8.52
N LEU A 421 17.69 -25.33 -7.38
CA LEU A 421 16.28 -25.22 -7.00
C LEU A 421 15.47 -24.40 -7.99
N LYS A 422 14.26 -24.85 -8.29
CA LYS A 422 13.28 -24.02 -8.99
C LYS A 422 12.58 -23.09 -7.98
N PRO A 423 12.53 -21.77 -8.25
CA PRO A 423 11.86 -20.84 -7.35
C PRO A 423 10.36 -21.16 -7.18
N GLN A 424 9.71 -21.68 -8.22
CA GLN A 424 8.32 -22.13 -8.19
C GLN A 424 8.12 -23.26 -7.18
N PHE A 425 9.02 -24.27 -7.19
CA PHE A 425 9.01 -25.38 -6.25
C PHE A 425 9.12 -24.89 -4.80
N VAL A 426 10.07 -24.00 -4.52
CA VAL A 426 10.23 -23.42 -3.18
C VAL A 426 8.95 -22.76 -2.70
N LEU A 427 8.28 -21.97 -3.56
CA LEU A 427 7.03 -21.30 -3.23
C LEU A 427 5.87 -22.24 -2.98
N GLU A 428 5.74 -23.31 -3.78
CA GLU A 428 4.73 -24.33 -3.55
C GLU A 428 4.96 -25.06 -2.22
N ARG A 429 6.22 -25.41 -1.90
CA ARG A 429 6.55 -26.05 -0.61
C ARG A 429 6.30 -25.10 0.58
N LEU A 430 6.63 -23.81 0.45
CA LEU A 430 6.30 -22.80 1.45
C LEU A 430 4.80 -22.73 1.70
N ARG A 431 4.00 -22.61 0.62
CA ARG A 431 2.53 -22.61 0.69
C ARG A 431 2.00 -23.84 1.42
N ASP A 432 2.43 -25.03 1.02
CA ASP A 432 1.92 -26.31 1.52
C ASP A 432 2.30 -26.57 2.99
N ALA A 433 3.42 -25.97 3.45
CA ALA A 433 3.93 -26.11 4.81
C ALA A 433 3.50 -25.00 5.77
N THR A 434 2.64 -24.07 5.33
CA THR A 434 2.18 -22.93 6.14
C THR A 434 0.65 -22.89 6.24
N PRO A 435 0.07 -22.28 7.28
CA PRO A 435 -1.37 -22.06 7.37
C PRO A 435 -1.92 -21.29 6.15
N ASP A 436 -3.14 -21.61 5.71
CA ASP A 436 -3.81 -21.00 4.54
C ASP A 436 -3.99 -19.47 4.68
N ASP A 437 -4.01 -19.00 5.92
CA ASP A 437 -4.13 -17.57 6.26
C ASP A 437 -2.78 -16.88 6.53
N THR A 438 -1.67 -17.49 6.13
CA THR A 438 -0.32 -16.93 6.22
C THR A 438 -0.25 -15.63 5.41
N ILE A 439 0.36 -14.60 6.00
CA ILE A 439 0.63 -13.33 5.32
C ILE A 439 1.94 -13.47 4.55
N VAL A 440 1.86 -13.27 3.24
CA VAL A 440 3.01 -13.23 2.34
C VAL A 440 3.32 -11.79 1.99
N VAL A 441 4.54 -11.37 2.24
CA VAL A 441 5.04 -10.03 1.89
C VAL A 441 6.12 -10.20 0.84
N ALA A 442 5.88 -9.72 -0.37
CA ALA A 442 6.84 -9.88 -1.46
C ALA A 442 7.66 -8.62 -1.73
N GLY A 443 8.96 -8.81 -1.96
CA GLY A 443 9.80 -7.81 -2.61
C GLY A 443 9.46 -7.66 -4.09
N VAL A 444 10.27 -6.92 -4.84
CA VAL A 444 9.97 -6.59 -6.24
C VAL A 444 10.95 -7.25 -7.19
N GLY A 445 10.42 -8.05 -8.11
CA GLY A 445 11.20 -8.79 -9.12
C GLY A 445 10.51 -10.08 -9.55
N GLN A 446 11.30 -11.04 -10.06
CA GLN A 446 10.77 -12.36 -10.46
C GLN A 446 10.08 -13.07 -9.30
N HIS A 447 10.67 -13.03 -8.09
CA HIS A 447 10.10 -13.63 -6.88
C HIS A 447 8.72 -13.08 -6.53
N GLN A 448 8.42 -11.81 -6.78
CA GLN A 448 7.09 -11.23 -6.61
C GLN A 448 6.07 -11.88 -7.56
N MET A 449 6.44 -12.01 -8.82
CA MET A 449 5.55 -12.59 -9.84
C MET A 449 5.31 -14.06 -9.57
N TRP A 450 6.36 -14.85 -9.31
CA TRP A 450 6.22 -16.26 -8.93
C TRP A 450 5.38 -16.43 -7.66
N SER A 451 5.57 -15.58 -6.63
CA SER A 451 4.74 -15.63 -5.43
C SER A 451 3.26 -15.40 -5.74
N SER A 452 2.95 -14.44 -6.62
CA SER A 452 1.57 -14.19 -7.04
C SER A 452 0.97 -15.31 -7.89
N GLN A 453 1.81 -16.06 -8.65
CA GLN A 453 1.39 -17.16 -9.52
C GLN A 453 1.23 -18.49 -8.77
N TYR A 454 2.20 -18.88 -7.93
CA TYR A 454 2.30 -20.21 -7.32
C TYR A 454 1.84 -20.30 -5.87
N TRP A 455 1.60 -19.15 -5.21
CA TRP A 455 0.90 -19.11 -3.93
C TRP A 455 -0.61 -18.97 -4.16
N ARG A 456 -1.43 -19.62 -3.31
CA ARG A 456 -2.89 -19.50 -3.34
C ARG A 456 -3.36 -18.54 -2.27
N PHE A 457 -4.11 -17.53 -2.66
CA PHE A 457 -4.63 -16.50 -1.75
C PHE A 457 -6.14 -16.67 -1.59
N ASN A 458 -6.54 -17.39 -0.54
CA ASN A 458 -7.96 -17.67 -0.24
C ASN A 458 -8.56 -16.67 0.74
N HIS A 459 -7.74 -15.89 1.42
CA HIS A 459 -8.16 -14.92 2.44
C HIS A 459 -7.74 -13.50 2.08
N PRO A 460 -8.60 -12.50 2.37
CA PRO A 460 -8.22 -11.10 2.19
C PRO A 460 -7.10 -10.70 3.16
N TYR A 461 -6.27 -9.73 2.74
CA TYR A 461 -5.16 -9.15 3.52
C TYR A 461 -4.02 -10.13 3.84
N THR A 462 -3.88 -11.21 3.07
CA THR A 462 -2.78 -12.17 3.18
C THR A 462 -1.67 -11.94 2.16
N TRP A 463 -1.86 -11.01 1.23
CA TRP A 463 -0.86 -10.61 0.25
C TRP A 463 -0.48 -9.14 0.41
N VAL A 464 0.80 -8.86 0.60
CA VAL A 464 1.36 -7.51 0.79
C VAL A 464 2.52 -7.32 -0.16
N ASN A 465 2.51 -6.28 -0.95
CA ASN A 465 3.55 -5.98 -1.92
C ASN A 465 3.54 -4.52 -2.34
N SER A 466 4.65 -4.03 -2.91
CA SER A 466 4.73 -2.76 -3.61
C SER A 466 4.37 -2.98 -5.08
N GLY A 467 3.13 -2.68 -5.46
CA GLY A 467 2.65 -2.96 -6.81
C GLY A 467 2.63 -1.75 -7.73
N GLY A 468 2.42 -0.57 -7.20
CA GLY A 468 2.33 0.66 -7.97
C GLY A 468 3.69 1.31 -8.23
N LEU A 469 4.50 1.48 -7.21
CA LEU A 469 5.85 2.04 -7.33
C LEU A 469 6.88 0.97 -7.70
N GLY A 470 6.72 -0.25 -7.17
CA GLY A 470 7.65 -1.34 -7.42
C GLY A 470 8.96 -1.19 -6.64
N THR A 471 8.87 -0.97 -5.34
CA THR A 471 10.00 -0.65 -4.47
C THR A 471 10.79 -1.89 -4.08
N MET A 472 11.99 -2.06 -4.62
CA MET A 472 12.96 -3.03 -4.10
C MET A 472 13.34 -2.66 -2.66
N GLY A 473 13.46 -3.68 -1.77
CA GLY A 473 13.69 -3.46 -0.35
C GLY A 473 12.42 -3.29 0.49
N PHE A 474 11.25 -3.45 -0.09
CA PHE A 474 9.96 -3.36 0.61
C PHE A 474 9.73 -4.53 1.58
N ALA A 475 10.08 -5.77 1.18
CA ALA A 475 9.57 -6.99 1.84
C ALA A 475 9.94 -7.10 3.32
N VAL A 476 11.20 -6.97 3.68
CA VAL A 476 11.68 -7.18 5.07
C VAL A 476 11.00 -6.20 6.05
N PRO A 477 11.08 -4.87 5.86
CA PRO A 477 10.43 -3.95 6.80
C PRO A 477 8.90 -4.07 6.78
N ALA A 478 8.26 -4.26 5.62
CA ALA A 478 6.81 -4.43 5.55
C ALA A 478 6.36 -5.72 6.26
N ALA A 479 7.12 -6.81 6.18
CA ALA A 479 6.83 -8.05 6.92
C ALA A 479 6.92 -7.84 8.44
N ILE A 480 7.89 -7.07 8.91
CA ILE A 480 7.99 -6.69 10.33
C ILE A 480 6.74 -5.92 10.75
N GLY A 481 6.33 -4.92 9.99
CA GLY A 481 5.11 -4.16 10.22
C GLY A 481 3.85 -5.01 10.20
N ALA A 482 3.74 -5.92 9.24
CA ALA A 482 2.63 -6.88 9.13
C ALA A 482 2.56 -7.82 10.35
N LYS A 483 3.71 -8.33 10.82
CA LYS A 483 3.77 -9.19 12.02
C LYS A 483 3.42 -8.43 13.30
N VAL A 484 3.82 -7.17 13.41
CA VAL A 484 3.40 -6.28 14.52
C VAL A 484 1.89 -6.05 14.49
N GLY A 485 1.30 -5.83 13.31
CA GLY A 485 -0.13 -5.63 13.14
C GLY A 485 -0.97 -6.90 13.32
N ARG A 486 -0.43 -8.07 13.01
CA ARG A 486 -1.07 -9.38 13.11
C ARG A 486 -0.14 -10.39 13.81
N PRO A 487 0.05 -10.23 15.12
CA PRO A 487 0.90 -11.12 15.90
C PRO A 487 0.40 -12.57 15.94
N ASP A 488 -0.90 -12.76 15.70
CA ASP A 488 -1.60 -14.04 15.61
C ASP A 488 -1.32 -14.83 14.32
N ARG A 489 -0.76 -14.19 13.27
CA ARG A 489 -0.55 -14.80 11.96
C ARG A 489 0.91 -15.14 11.71
N THR A 490 1.14 -16.18 10.94
CA THR A 490 2.45 -16.43 10.33
C THR A 490 2.72 -15.40 9.24
N VAL A 491 3.93 -14.83 9.21
CA VAL A 491 4.35 -13.85 8.20
C VAL A 491 5.62 -14.33 7.54
N TRP A 492 5.57 -14.49 6.22
CA TRP A 492 6.71 -14.78 5.37
C TRP A 492 7.01 -13.59 4.44
N ALA A 493 8.22 -13.07 4.52
CA ALA A 493 8.77 -12.23 3.46
C ALA A 493 9.36 -13.13 2.37
N VAL A 494 8.94 -12.96 1.13
CA VAL A 494 9.56 -13.60 -0.04
C VAL A 494 10.32 -12.53 -0.79
N ASP A 495 11.63 -12.66 -0.82
CA ASP A 495 12.50 -11.62 -1.37
C ASP A 495 13.51 -12.19 -2.36
N GLY A 496 14.06 -11.35 -3.22
CA GLY A 496 15.24 -11.66 -4.02
C GLY A 496 16.51 -11.21 -3.30
N ASP A 497 17.64 -11.79 -3.63
CA ASP A 497 18.94 -11.44 -3.10
C ASP A 497 19.26 -9.94 -3.28
N GLY A 498 18.90 -9.35 -4.41
CA GLY A 498 19.09 -7.92 -4.67
C GLY A 498 18.16 -7.02 -3.83
N CYS A 499 16.89 -7.38 -3.68
CA CYS A 499 15.94 -6.65 -2.83
C CYS A 499 16.31 -6.72 -1.35
N PHE A 500 16.61 -7.92 -0.87
CA PHE A 500 16.94 -8.19 0.52
C PHE A 500 18.11 -7.31 1.01
N GLN A 501 19.15 -7.14 0.18
CA GLN A 501 20.32 -6.34 0.55
C GLN A 501 20.01 -4.87 0.84
N MET A 502 18.92 -4.33 0.31
CA MET A 502 18.61 -2.89 0.43
C MET A 502 18.12 -2.50 1.83
N THR A 503 17.44 -3.41 2.55
CA THR A 503 16.80 -3.12 3.84
C THR A 503 17.00 -4.20 4.90
N ALA A 504 17.88 -5.16 4.66
CA ALA A 504 18.15 -6.28 5.58
C ALA A 504 18.56 -5.84 6.99
N GLN A 505 19.13 -4.62 7.17
CA GLN A 505 19.47 -4.07 8.48
C GLN A 505 18.26 -4.02 9.44
N GLU A 506 17.03 -4.01 8.94
CA GLU A 506 15.83 -4.04 9.77
C GLU A 506 15.61 -5.38 10.48
N LEU A 507 16.33 -6.42 10.10
CA LEU A 507 16.34 -7.69 10.84
C LEU A 507 16.91 -7.52 12.25
N VAL A 508 17.82 -6.55 12.48
CA VAL A 508 18.28 -6.19 13.82
C VAL A 508 17.13 -5.64 14.66
N THR A 509 16.25 -4.83 14.06
CA THR A 509 15.02 -4.36 14.69
C THR A 509 14.13 -5.54 15.07
N ALA A 510 13.86 -6.44 14.13
CA ALA A 510 13.01 -7.61 14.37
C ALA A 510 13.60 -8.54 15.47
N ALA A 511 14.89 -8.79 15.46
CA ALA A 511 15.56 -9.61 16.46
C ALA A 511 15.54 -8.96 17.86
N SER A 512 15.82 -7.65 17.96
CA SER A 512 15.81 -6.89 19.22
C SER A 512 14.42 -6.81 19.84
N GLU A 513 13.38 -6.65 19.00
CA GLU A 513 11.97 -6.56 19.40
C GLU A 513 11.29 -7.93 19.52
N ARG A 514 11.99 -9.03 19.23
CA ARG A 514 11.47 -10.39 19.21
C ARG A 514 10.23 -10.53 18.30
N ILE A 515 10.33 -10.00 17.09
CA ILE A 515 9.29 -10.07 16.06
C ILE A 515 9.63 -11.24 15.13
N PRO A 516 8.97 -12.40 15.24
CA PRO A 516 9.35 -13.63 14.57
C PRO A 516 8.87 -13.67 13.11
N VAL A 517 9.38 -12.78 12.27
CA VAL A 517 9.18 -12.84 10.82
C VAL A 517 10.07 -13.92 10.20
N LYS A 518 9.61 -14.51 9.11
CA LYS A 518 10.36 -15.47 8.32
C LYS A 518 10.68 -14.87 6.96
N VAL A 519 11.89 -15.06 6.47
CA VAL A 519 12.35 -14.54 5.18
C VAL A 519 12.86 -15.68 4.32
N ALA A 520 12.26 -15.81 3.13
CA ALA A 520 12.72 -16.70 2.08
C ALA A 520 13.41 -15.86 1.00
N ILE A 521 14.71 -15.98 0.87
CA ILE A 521 15.47 -15.35 -0.20
C ILE A 521 15.52 -16.31 -1.38
N LEU A 522 14.87 -15.98 -2.50
CA LEU A 522 15.01 -16.69 -3.76
C LEU A 522 16.26 -16.14 -4.47
N ASN A 523 17.40 -16.74 -4.13
CA ASN A 523 18.72 -16.24 -4.48
C ASN A 523 19.20 -16.85 -5.79
N ASN A 524 19.13 -16.10 -6.86
CA ASN A 524 19.64 -16.47 -8.17
C ASN A 524 20.94 -15.74 -8.58
N ALA A 525 21.52 -14.95 -7.68
CA ALA A 525 22.74 -14.16 -7.87
C ALA A 525 22.59 -13.04 -8.92
N TYR A 526 21.40 -12.65 -9.28
CA TYR A 526 21.13 -11.65 -10.31
C TYR A 526 20.01 -10.68 -9.94
N LEU A 527 19.99 -9.52 -10.57
CA LEU A 527 18.78 -8.72 -10.72
C LEU A 527 17.89 -9.43 -11.76
N GLY A 528 17.22 -10.50 -11.30
CA GLY A 528 16.66 -11.55 -12.17
C GLY A 528 15.66 -11.06 -13.20
N MET A 529 14.75 -10.13 -12.88
CA MET A 529 13.81 -9.58 -13.85
C MET A 529 14.53 -8.75 -14.93
N VAL A 530 15.54 -7.97 -14.56
CA VAL A 530 16.35 -7.18 -15.51
C VAL A 530 17.15 -8.11 -16.43
N ARG A 531 17.76 -9.18 -15.84
CA ARG A 531 18.45 -10.22 -16.61
C ARG A 531 17.52 -10.90 -17.62
N GLN A 532 16.30 -11.29 -17.20
CA GLN A 532 15.31 -11.89 -18.10
C GLN A 532 14.99 -10.99 -19.29
N TRP A 533 14.83 -9.68 -19.07
CA TRP A 533 14.59 -8.72 -20.14
C TRP A 533 15.78 -8.57 -21.08
N GLN A 534 17.00 -8.56 -20.55
CA GLN A 534 18.21 -8.50 -21.37
C GLN A 534 18.36 -9.76 -22.22
N GLU A 535 18.01 -10.93 -21.67
CA GLU A 535 18.02 -12.19 -22.41
C GLU A 535 16.98 -12.19 -23.54
N MET A 536 15.74 -11.78 -23.24
CA MET A 536 14.64 -11.88 -24.21
C MET A 536 14.62 -10.76 -25.26
N PHE A 537 15.10 -9.56 -24.95
CA PHE A 537 14.88 -8.36 -25.77
C PHE A 537 16.16 -7.58 -26.11
N TYR A 538 17.33 -7.97 -25.60
CA TYR A 538 18.60 -7.28 -25.79
C TYR A 538 19.74 -8.23 -26.22
N ASP A 539 19.41 -9.29 -26.96
CA ASP A 539 20.37 -10.26 -27.53
C ASP A 539 21.38 -10.79 -26.50
N GLU A 540 20.89 -11.13 -25.28
CA GLU A 540 21.70 -11.63 -24.17
C GLU A 540 22.87 -10.70 -23.76
N ARG A 541 22.76 -9.43 -24.05
CA ARG A 541 23.76 -8.44 -23.64
C ARG A 541 23.56 -8.05 -22.18
N TYR A 542 24.06 -8.90 -21.29
CA TYR A 542 23.96 -8.71 -19.85
C TYR A 542 24.85 -7.56 -19.39
N SER A 543 24.25 -6.52 -18.79
CA SER A 543 24.95 -5.35 -18.28
C SER A 543 24.52 -5.07 -16.85
N GLU A 544 25.46 -5.10 -15.90
CA GLU A 544 25.33 -4.71 -14.50
C GLU A 544 24.14 -5.41 -13.77
N VAL A 545 23.90 -6.68 -14.08
CA VAL A 545 22.79 -7.47 -13.47
C VAL A 545 23.28 -8.61 -12.60
N TYR A 546 24.57 -8.94 -12.67
CA TYR A 546 25.17 -9.99 -11.86
C TYR A 546 25.57 -9.45 -10.49
N LEU A 547 25.03 -10.06 -9.42
CA LEU A 547 25.33 -9.63 -8.06
C LEU A 547 26.53 -10.38 -7.47
N SER A 548 26.41 -11.66 -7.27
CA SER A 548 27.47 -12.61 -6.89
C SER A 548 26.82 -13.88 -6.35
N PRO A 549 27.33 -15.07 -6.66
CA PRO A 549 26.83 -16.30 -6.03
C PRO A 549 27.33 -16.49 -4.60
N ASP A 550 28.46 -15.88 -4.22
CA ASP A 550 29.18 -16.17 -2.98
C ASP A 550 29.11 -15.04 -1.95
N LEU A 551 28.75 -13.82 -2.36
CA LEU A 551 28.77 -12.64 -1.49
C LEU A 551 27.48 -11.81 -1.61
N PRO A 552 26.87 -11.44 -0.46
CA PRO A 552 27.22 -11.87 0.89
C PRO A 552 26.78 -13.31 1.18
N ASP A 553 27.36 -13.95 2.20
CA ASP A 553 26.77 -15.15 2.80
C ASP A 553 25.56 -14.73 3.63
N TYR A 554 24.35 -14.92 3.08
CA TYR A 554 23.11 -14.48 3.74
C TYR A 554 22.81 -15.21 5.03
N ARG A 555 23.24 -16.48 5.17
CA ARG A 555 23.11 -17.23 6.41
C ARG A 555 23.92 -16.58 7.53
N LEU A 556 25.21 -16.34 7.28
CA LEU A 556 26.10 -15.68 8.25
C LEU A 556 25.66 -14.23 8.54
N TRP A 557 25.18 -13.53 7.51
CA TRP A 557 24.66 -12.18 7.69
C TRP A 557 23.44 -12.15 8.62
N ALA A 558 22.48 -13.07 8.43
CA ALA A 558 21.31 -13.22 9.30
C ALA A 558 21.73 -13.54 10.75
N GLU A 559 22.66 -14.48 10.94
CA GLU A 559 23.19 -14.83 12.28
C GLU A 559 23.84 -13.63 12.97
N ALA A 560 24.61 -12.82 12.23
CA ALA A 560 25.23 -11.60 12.74
C ALA A 560 24.21 -10.53 13.18
N MET A 561 23.00 -10.55 12.61
CA MET A 561 21.88 -9.68 12.99
C MET A 561 21.00 -10.24 14.12
N GLY A 562 21.34 -11.40 14.69
CA GLY A 562 20.59 -12.04 15.78
C GLY A 562 19.43 -12.93 15.30
N CYS A 563 19.37 -13.23 14.02
CA CYS A 563 18.39 -14.14 13.41
C CYS A 563 18.90 -15.58 13.37
N VAL A 564 18.01 -16.52 13.05
CA VAL A 564 18.43 -17.87 12.61
C VAL A 564 18.67 -17.83 11.11
N GLY A 565 19.88 -18.16 10.68
CA GLY A 565 20.27 -18.24 9.28
C GLY A 565 20.31 -19.70 8.79
N LEU A 566 19.68 -19.98 7.66
CA LEU A 566 19.70 -21.26 6.98
C LEU A 566 20.11 -21.08 5.52
N ARG A 567 20.67 -22.13 4.91
CA ARG A 567 20.93 -22.19 3.47
C ARG A 567 20.39 -23.50 2.94
N VAL A 568 19.81 -23.48 1.76
CA VAL A 568 19.20 -24.62 1.07
C VAL A 568 19.68 -24.60 -0.38
N GLU A 569 20.28 -25.68 -0.82
CA GLU A 569 20.89 -25.79 -2.15
C GLU A 569 20.29 -26.94 -2.98
N SER A 570 19.50 -27.84 -2.35
CA SER A 570 18.91 -29.00 -3.03
C SER A 570 17.40 -29.14 -2.68
N PRO A 571 16.59 -29.77 -3.56
CA PRO A 571 15.16 -29.95 -3.34
C PRO A 571 14.79 -30.74 -2.09
N ASP A 572 15.60 -31.71 -1.69
CA ASP A 572 15.38 -32.58 -0.53
C ASP A 572 15.58 -31.87 0.83
N GLU A 573 16.26 -30.72 0.84
CA GLU A 573 16.47 -29.91 2.04
C GLU A 573 15.33 -28.91 2.31
N VAL A 574 14.51 -28.58 1.29
CA VAL A 574 13.53 -27.49 1.33
C VAL A 574 12.53 -27.68 2.45
N ASP A 575 11.89 -28.84 2.53
CA ASP A 575 10.84 -29.09 3.53
C ASP A 575 11.34 -29.02 4.96
N ALA A 576 12.52 -29.60 5.23
CA ALA A 576 13.12 -29.59 6.56
C ALA A 576 13.49 -28.16 7.01
N ALA A 577 13.98 -27.33 6.09
CA ALA A 577 14.33 -25.95 6.39
C ALA A 577 13.06 -25.10 6.68
N ILE A 578 11.99 -25.27 5.89
CA ILE A 578 10.72 -24.58 6.09
C ILE A 578 10.08 -25.00 7.42
N GLN A 579 10.04 -26.31 7.72
CA GLN A 579 9.52 -26.80 8.98
C GLN A 579 10.26 -26.19 10.16
N LYS A 580 11.60 -26.22 10.12
CA LYS A 580 12.44 -25.63 11.16
C LYS A 580 12.15 -24.13 11.34
N ALA A 581 11.97 -23.40 10.25
CA ALA A 581 11.64 -21.97 10.31
C ALA A 581 10.26 -21.73 10.94
N ASN A 582 9.27 -22.57 10.61
CA ASN A 582 7.92 -22.45 11.15
C ASN A 582 7.83 -22.77 12.65
N GLU A 583 8.72 -23.62 13.17
CA GLU A 583 8.79 -23.96 14.60
C GLU A 583 9.40 -22.86 15.47
N ILE A 584 10.12 -21.90 14.87
CA ILE A 584 10.77 -20.78 15.59
C ILE A 584 9.82 -19.60 15.66
N ASP A 585 9.41 -19.22 16.88
CA ASP A 585 8.43 -18.17 17.13
C ASP A 585 8.95 -17.03 18.06
N ASP A 586 10.22 -17.08 18.45
CA ASP A 586 10.84 -16.11 19.38
C ASP A 586 11.79 -15.11 18.68
N ARG A 587 12.14 -15.33 17.42
CA ARG A 587 13.08 -14.51 16.66
C ARG A 587 12.92 -14.65 15.15
N PRO A 588 13.49 -13.75 14.34
CA PRO A 588 13.46 -13.87 12.89
C PRO A 588 14.26 -15.08 12.38
N VAL A 589 13.78 -15.63 11.25
CA VAL A 589 14.48 -16.69 10.51
C VAL A 589 14.70 -16.25 9.07
N VAL A 590 15.88 -16.46 8.53
CA VAL A 590 16.21 -16.21 7.12
C VAL A 590 16.70 -17.49 6.47
N ILE A 591 16.09 -17.85 5.35
CA ILE A 591 16.51 -19.00 4.54
C ILE A 591 17.01 -18.49 3.19
N ASP A 592 18.27 -18.75 2.87
CA ASP A 592 18.90 -18.52 1.58
C ASP A 592 18.65 -19.74 0.67
N PHE A 593 17.61 -19.68 -0.17
CA PHE A 593 17.32 -20.70 -1.18
C PHE A 593 18.10 -20.40 -2.46
N ARG A 594 19.06 -21.24 -2.79
CA ARG A 594 19.90 -21.11 -4.01
C ARG A 594 19.12 -21.60 -5.22
N THR A 595 18.56 -20.67 -5.98
CA THR A 595 17.66 -20.97 -7.11
C THR A 595 18.35 -20.86 -8.46
N ASP A 596 17.79 -21.55 -9.47
CA ASP A 596 18.30 -21.52 -10.84
C ASP A 596 18.22 -20.11 -11.43
N SER A 597 19.37 -19.57 -11.81
CA SER A 597 19.49 -18.23 -12.37
C SER A 597 18.90 -18.11 -13.79
N ARG A 598 18.63 -19.22 -14.47
CA ARG A 598 18.07 -19.24 -15.83
C ARG A 598 16.56 -19.23 -15.86
N GLU A 599 15.91 -19.45 -14.70
CA GLU A 599 14.45 -19.42 -14.63
C GLU A 599 13.86 -18.07 -15.05
N LYS A 600 12.78 -18.15 -15.81
CA LYS A 600 12.03 -16.99 -16.30
C LYS A 600 10.60 -17.02 -15.78
N VAL A 601 10.03 -15.84 -15.65
CA VAL A 601 8.61 -15.71 -15.30
C VAL A 601 7.79 -15.84 -16.58
N TYR A 602 7.03 -16.91 -16.69
CA TYR A 602 6.03 -17.13 -17.73
C TYR A 602 4.64 -17.35 -17.08
N PRO A 603 3.54 -17.04 -17.81
CA PRO A 603 3.48 -16.34 -19.11
C PRO A 603 4.00 -14.90 -19.04
N MET A 604 4.24 -14.29 -20.21
CA MET A 604 4.67 -12.91 -20.30
C MET A 604 4.04 -12.20 -21.50
N VAL A 605 3.46 -11.03 -21.27
CA VAL A 605 3.10 -10.06 -22.32
C VAL A 605 4.26 -9.07 -22.44
N PRO A 606 4.97 -8.99 -23.60
CA PRO A 606 6.06 -8.04 -23.76
C PRO A 606 5.63 -6.61 -23.55
N SER A 607 6.51 -5.77 -23.01
CA SER A 607 6.18 -4.36 -22.78
C SER A 607 5.79 -3.65 -24.07
N GLY A 608 4.64 -2.96 -24.05
CA GLY A 608 4.10 -2.28 -25.23
C GLY A 608 3.44 -3.18 -26.27
N ALA A 609 3.39 -4.50 -26.02
CA ALA A 609 2.62 -5.44 -26.84
C ALA A 609 1.16 -5.50 -26.38
N PRO A 610 0.23 -5.84 -27.26
CA PRO A 610 -1.15 -6.15 -26.86
C PRO A 610 -1.23 -7.52 -26.18
N ASN A 611 -2.26 -7.72 -25.35
CA ASN A 611 -2.42 -8.92 -24.52
C ASN A 611 -2.61 -10.24 -25.30
N ASP A 612 -3.01 -10.18 -26.58
CA ASP A 612 -3.08 -11.33 -27.48
C ASP A 612 -1.72 -11.86 -27.93
N GLN A 613 -0.63 -11.10 -27.67
CA GLN A 613 0.75 -11.53 -27.91
C GLN A 613 1.41 -12.11 -26.64
N ILE A 614 0.63 -12.71 -25.76
CA ILE A 614 1.14 -13.37 -24.57
C ILE A 614 2.05 -14.56 -24.94
N ILE A 615 3.26 -14.56 -24.40
CA ILE A 615 4.25 -15.63 -24.57
C ILE A 615 4.06 -16.62 -23.41
N VAL A 616 3.82 -17.87 -23.75
CA VAL A 616 3.77 -18.99 -22.79
C VAL A 616 5.16 -19.64 -22.66
N ASP A 617 5.35 -20.47 -21.65
CA ASP A 617 6.59 -21.22 -21.49
C ASP A 617 6.86 -22.10 -22.72
N PRO A 618 8.05 -22.02 -23.34
CA PRO A 618 8.41 -22.85 -24.50
C PRO A 618 8.27 -24.37 -24.26
N SER A 619 8.41 -24.83 -23.01
CA SER A 619 8.22 -26.24 -22.64
C SER A 619 6.77 -26.72 -22.82
N GLN A 620 5.80 -25.82 -22.90
CA GLN A 620 4.38 -26.17 -23.12
C GLN A 620 3.99 -26.43 -24.59
N GLY A 621 4.97 -26.42 -25.51
CA GLY A 621 4.80 -26.70 -26.92
C GLY A 621 4.28 -25.52 -27.76
N GLU A 622 4.47 -25.58 -29.09
CA GLU A 622 4.08 -24.54 -30.06
C GLU A 622 2.57 -24.24 -29.98
N GLY A 623 2.20 -23.20 -29.26
CA GLY A 623 0.83 -22.76 -29.07
C GLY A 623 0.69 -21.26 -29.04
N GLY A 624 1.28 -20.53 -29.98
CA GLY A 624 1.19 -19.10 -29.98
C GLY A 624 1.72 -18.45 -31.25
N HIS A 625 0.93 -18.44 -32.31
CA HIS A 625 1.02 -17.47 -33.41
C HIS A 625 -0.30 -16.75 -33.52
#